data_13c23f1c4d3907ca08f1824aed7eb71c
#
_entry.id   13c23f1c4d3907ca08f1824aed7eb71c
#
_cell.length_a   1.000
_cell.length_b   1.000
_cell.length_c   1.000
_cell.angle_alpha   90.00
_cell.angle_beta   90.00
_cell.angle_gamma   90.00
#
_symmetry.space_group_name_H-M   'P 1'
#
loop_
_entity.id
_entity.type
_entity.pdbx_description
1 polymer ?
#
loop_
_entity_poly.entity_id
_entity_poly.type
_entity_poly.pdbx_seq_one_letter_code
_entity_poly.pdbx_strand_id
1 'polypeptide(L)'
;MDLFLFTVDPLWGSAVVRAGAAGIVVDWERRGKARRQLGEGTQINADTADDLSRMRAATTGRLLCRINGHGPWTRDEIDDAVRRGADEILLPMVRGTDEVDRALDQVAGRCGLGILIETQDAVDRAAHLAARPLSRIYVGLNDLRIDRRATRLFEPLVDGTVDAVRAEVGMPFGVAGLTLPECGWPVPAALLAADLVRLGTDFTFLRRSFTADMEGRDPAVEVPRLLEAVAELRSAAPEAALARRDEFVTAVTGRSLALDRSAAAAVPA
;
A
#
# COMPACT_ATOMS: atom_id res chain seq x y z
N MET A 1 12.99 5.54 -1.68
CA MET A 1 11.67 4.85 -1.48
C MET A 1 10.98 4.81 -2.81
N ASP A 2 10.63 3.62 -3.28
CA ASP A 2 9.92 3.45 -4.55
C ASP A 2 8.45 3.83 -4.38
N LEU A 3 7.90 4.54 -5.38
CA LEU A 3 6.50 4.95 -5.40
C LEU A 3 5.75 4.17 -6.47
N PHE A 4 4.62 3.55 -6.12
CA PHE A 4 3.76 2.84 -7.06
C PHE A 4 2.37 3.46 -7.06
N LEU A 5 1.83 3.75 -8.25
CA LEU A 5 0.53 4.38 -8.42
C LEU A 5 -0.53 3.35 -8.84
N PHE A 6 -1.67 3.33 -8.16
CA PHE A 6 -2.86 2.61 -8.61
C PHE A 6 -3.56 3.41 -9.72
N THR A 7 -3.46 2.95 -10.95
CA THR A 7 -4.15 3.56 -12.09
C THR A 7 -4.22 2.63 -13.29
N VAL A 8 -5.24 2.81 -14.12
CA VAL A 8 -5.38 2.19 -15.45
C VAL A 8 -5.50 3.23 -16.57
N ASP A 9 -5.25 4.49 -16.25
CA ASP A 9 -5.09 5.56 -17.26
C ASP A 9 -3.67 5.52 -17.82
N PRO A 10 -3.49 5.16 -19.11
CA PRO A 10 -2.15 5.01 -19.71
C PRO A 10 -1.37 6.32 -19.80
N LEU A 11 -2.05 7.45 -20.02
CA LEU A 11 -1.40 8.76 -20.12
C LEU A 11 -0.91 9.22 -18.76
N TRP A 12 -1.78 9.14 -17.76
CA TRP A 12 -1.47 9.49 -16.39
C TRP A 12 -0.36 8.59 -15.80
N GLY A 13 -0.53 7.27 -15.88
CA GLY A 13 0.45 6.32 -15.36
C GLY A 13 1.84 6.48 -16.01
N SER A 14 1.88 6.65 -17.34
CA SER A 14 3.13 6.91 -18.07
C SER A 14 3.79 8.23 -17.65
N ALA A 15 3.00 9.29 -17.43
CA ALA A 15 3.53 10.59 -16.98
C ALA A 15 4.15 10.48 -15.58
N VAL A 16 3.47 9.82 -14.64
CA VAL A 16 3.95 9.62 -13.26
C VAL A 16 5.22 8.75 -13.22
N VAL A 17 5.30 7.70 -14.05
CA VAL A 17 6.52 6.87 -14.16
C VAL A 17 7.68 7.67 -14.75
N ARG A 18 7.45 8.44 -15.83
CA ARG A 18 8.50 9.32 -16.39
C ARG A 18 8.99 10.37 -15.40
N ALA A 19 8.13 10.78 -14.48
CA ALA A 19 8.46 11.73 -13.42
C ALA A 19 9.27 11.12 -12.26
N GLY A 20 9.48 9.78 -12.24
CA GLY A 20 10.34 9.10 -11.28
C GLY A 20 9.63 8.09 -10.38
N ALA A 21 8.33 7.83 -10.55
CA ALA A 21 7.68 6.71 -9.87
C ALA A 21 8.22 5.38 -10.40
N ALA A 22 8.34 4.39 -9.51
CA ALA A 22 8.90 3.08 -9.83
C ALA A 22 7.98 2.24 -10.72
N GLY A 23 6.68 2.45 -10.64
CA GLY A 23 5.74 1.69 -11.45
C GLY A 23 4.27 1.90 -11.10
N ILE A 24 3.46 1.03 -11.66
CA ILE A 24 1.99 1.08 -11.63
C ILE A 24 1.46 -0.22 -11.02
N VAL A 25 0.34 -0.10 -10.31
CA VAL A 25 -0.46 -1.23 -9.84
C VAL A 25 -1.80 -1.24 -10.57
N VAL A 26 -2.10 -2.35 -11.25
CA VAL A 26 -3.43 -2.65 -11.79
C VAL A 26 -4.16 -3.56 -10.81
N ASP A 27 -5.38 -3.21 -10.43
CA ASP A 27 -6.11 -3.82 -9.32
C ASP A 27 -7.27 -4.71 -9.78
N TRP A 28 -7.04 -6.00 -9.86
CA TRP A 28 -8.08 -6.99 -10.16
C TRP A 28 -8.82 -7.50 -8.92
N GLU A 29 -8.46 -7.01 -7.73
CA GLU A 29 -9.11 -7.45 -6.50
C GLU A 29 -10.56 -6.98 -6.41
N ARG A 30 -11.50 -7.89 -6.61
CA ARG A 30 -12.96 -7.66 -6.58
C ARG A 30 -13.70 -8.63 -5.68
N ARG A 31 -13.24 -9.91 -5.62
CA ARG A 31 -13.94 -10.99 -4.93
C ARG A 31 -13.98 -10.76 -3.42
N GLY A 32 -15.19 -10.69 -2.88
CA GLY A 32 -15.39 -10.44 -1.45
C GLY A 32 -15.09 -9.02 -0.97
N LYS A 33 -14.45 -8.17 -1.76
CA LYS A 33 -14.06 -6.82 -1.39
C LYS A 33 -15.28 -5.94 -1.05
N ALA A 34 -16.32 -5.97 -1.89
CA ALA A 34 -17.55 -5.21 -1.65
C ALA A 34 -18.21 -5.55 -0.30
N ARG A 35 -18.26 -6.85 0.05
CA ARG A 35 -18.83 -7.30 1.33
C ARG A 35 -17.93 -6.93 2.51
N ARG A 36 -16.62 -7.08 2.37
CA ARG A 36 -15.64 -6.78 3.42
C ARG A 36 -15.58 -5.29 3.74
N GLN A 37 -15.70 -4.45 2.72
CA GLN A 37 -15.55 -2.99 2.82
C GLN A 37 -16.91 -2.26 2.81
N LEU A 38 -18.01 -2.96 3.07
CA LEU A 38 -19.33 -2.36 3.15
C LEU A 38 -19.40 -1.33 4.29
N GLY A 39 -19.75 -0.08 3.96
CA GLY A 39 -19.82 1.01 4.94
C GLY A 39 -18.48 1.72 5.20
N GLU A 40 -17.37 1.26 4.63
CA GLU A 40 -16.02 1.78 4.91
C GLU A 40 -15.58 2.93 3.97
N GLY A 41 -16.43 3.37 3.05
CA GLY A 41 -16.11 4.47 2.13
C GLY A 41 -14.94 4.20 1.19
N THR A 42 -14.60 2.94 0.95
CA THR A 42 -13.47 2.52 0.13
C THR A 42 -13.88 2.34 -1.34
N GLN A 43 -12.97 2.66 -2.24
CA GLN A 43 -13.19 2.45 -3.67
C GLN A 43 -12.91 1.00 -4.04
N ILE A 44 -13.82 0.40 -4.79
CA ILE A 44 -13.60 -0.89 -5.44
C ILE A 44 -13.25 -0.58 -6.88
N ASN A 45 -12.01 -0.90 -7.27
CA ASN A 45 -11.59 -0.78 -8.65
C ASN A 45 -12.28 -1.86 -9.50
N ALA A 46 -12.49 -1.54 -10.76
CA ALA A 46 -13.05 -2.46 -11.74
C ALA A 46 -12.05 -2.75 -12.88
N ASP A 47 -10.76 -2.73 -12.53
CA ASP A 47 -9.69 -2.90 -13.50
C ASP A 47 -9.77 -4.27 -14.18
N THR A 48 -9.51 -4.29 -15.47
CA THR A 48 -9.66 -5.46 -16.32
C THR A 48 -8.33 -6.01 -16.80
N ALA A 49 -8.36 -7.20 -17.38
CA ALA A 49 -7.19 -7.80 -18.01
C ALA A 49 -6.67 -6.94 -19.19
N ASP A 50 -7.57 -6.31 -19.93
CA ASP A 50 -7.18 -5.43 -21.04
C ASP A 50 -6.53 -4.13 -20.54
N ASP A 51 -6.91 -3.65 -19.35
CA ASP A 51 -6.24 -2.52 -18.70
C ASP A 51 -4.77 -2.82 -18.44
N LEU A 52 -4.45 -4.03 -17.95
CA LEU A 52 -3.08 -4.45 -17.73
C LEU A 52 -2.26 -4.42 -19.02
N SER A 53 -2.81 -4.94 -20.12
CA SER A 53 -2.17 -4.90 -21.44
C SER A 53 -1.97 -3.48 -21.95
N ARG A 54 -2.97 -2.60 -21.75
CA ARG A 54 -2.84 -1.17 -22.13
C ARG A 54 -1.77 -0.46 -21.32
N MET A 55 -1.73 -0.73 -20.02
CA MET A 55 -0.70 -0.15 -19.16
C MET A 55 0.69 -0.66 -19.55
N ARG A 56 0.86 -1.95 -19.87
CA ARG A 56 2.14 -2.48 -20.34
C ARG A 56 2.62 -1.80 -21.62
N ALA A 57 1.72 -1.54 -22.55
CA ALA A 57 2.06 -0.84 -23.78
C ALA A 57 2.42 0.64 -23.55
N ALA A 58 1.92 1.26 -22.49
CA ALA A 58 2.09 2.69 -22.22
C ALA A 58 3.33 3.02 -21.38
N THR A 59 3.88 2.08 -20.60
CA THR A 59 4.97 2.36 -19.68
C THR A 59 6.03 1.27 -19.64
N THR A 60 7.29 1.69 -19.46
CA THR A 60 8.42 0.81 -19.16
C THR A 60 8.66 0.62 -17.66
N GLY A 61 7.92 1.33 -16.80
CA GLY A 61 7.96 1.17 -15.37
C GLY A 61 7.51 -0.23 -14.94
N ARG A 62 7.80 -0.61 -13.70
CA ARG A 62 7.34 -1.89 -13.15
C ARG A 62 5.81 -1.94 -13.14
N LEU A 63 5.27 -3.05 -13.60
CA LEU A 63 3.83 -3.28 -13.64
C LEU A 63 3.45 -4.40 -12.68
N LEU A 64 2.78 -4.02 -11.60
CA LEU A 64 2.29 -4.92 -10.57
C LEU A 64 0.81 -5.21 -10.83
N CYS A 65 0.40 -6.47 -10.72
CA CYS A 65 -1.01 -6.86 -10.80
C CYS A 65 -1.47 -7.37 -9.43
N ARG A 66 -2.35 -6.62 -8.75
CA ARG A 66 -3.01 -7.13 -7.55
C ARG A 66 -4.18 -8.00 -7.97
N ILE A 67 -4.02 -9.31 -7.79
CA ILE A 67 -5.06 -10.30 -8.09
C ILE A 67 -6.07 -10.43 -6.94
N ASN A 68 -7.05 -11.30 -7.06
CA ASN A 68 -7.94 -11.61 -5.95
C ASN A 68 -7.22 -12.43 -4.87
N GLY A 69 -7.70 -12.39 -3.64
CA GLY A 69 -7.23 -13.27 -2.58
C GLY A 69 -7.25 -14.74 -3.01
N HIS A 70 -6.37 -15.56 -2.42
CA HIS A 70 -6.17 -16.95 -2.83
C HIS A 70 -7.49 -17.73 -2.95
N GLY A 71 -7.62 -18.50 -4.06
CA GLY A 71 -8.80 -19.30 -4.35
C GLY A 71 -8.65 -20.12 -5.64
N PRO A 72 -9.73 -20.78 -6.09
CA PRO A 72 -9.69 -21.62 -7.32
C PRO A 72 -9.30 -20.85 -8.59
N TRP A 73 -9.47 -19.55 -8.59
CA TRP A 73 -9.16 -18.64 -9.72
C TRP A 73 -7.70 -18.19 -9.75
N THR A 74 -6.93 -18.36 -8.68
CA THR A 74 -5.59 -17.78 -8.52
C THR A 74 -4.64 -18.16 -9.66
N ARG A 75 -4.68 -19.42 -10.08
CA ARG A 75 -3.84 -19.88 -11.18
C ARG A 75 -4.14 -19.17 -12.49
N ASP A 76 -5.41 -19.09 -12.85
CA ASP A 76 -5.84 -18.47 -14.11
C ASP A 76 -5.52 -16.95 -14.11
N GLU A 77 -5.68 -16.29 -12.96
CA GLU A 77 -5.35 -14.87 -12.81
C GLU A 77 -3.83 -14.63 -12.91
N ILE A 78 -3.01 -15.47 -12.29
CA ILE A 78 -1.54 -15.41 -12.42
C ILE A 78 -1.13 -15.62 -13.87
N ASP A 79 -1.65 -16.66 -14.52
CA ASP A 79 -1.31 -17.00 -15.92
C ASP A 79 -1.72 -15.87 -16.88
N ASP A 80 -2.88 -15.24 -16.65
CA ASP A 80 -3.34 -14.12 -17.46
C ASP A 80 -2.50 -12.86 -17.22
N ALA A 81 -2.21 -12.51 -15.96
CA ALA A 81 -1.40 -11.35 -15.64
C ALA A 81 0.04 -11.46 -16.20
N VAL A 82 0.67 -12.62 -16.08
CA VAL A 82 2.01 -12.88 -16.65
C VAL A 82 1.99 -12.74 -18.17
N ARG A 83 1.01 -13.34 -18.86
CA ARG A 83 0.88 -13.23 -20.33
C ARG A 83 0.71 -11.79 -20.80
N ARG A 84 0.09 -10.94 -19.98
CA ARG A 84 -0.16 -9.52 -20.27
C ARG A 84 0.98 -8.60 -19.84
N GLY A 85 2.07 -9.16 -19.31
CA GLY A 85 3.30 -8.44 -19.00
C GLY A 85 3.37 -7.85 -17.60
N ALA A 86 2.70 -8.42 -16.63
CA ALA A 86 2.96 -8.11 -15.22
C ALA A 86 4.38 -8.54 -14.84
N ASP A 87 5.14 -7.62 -14.26
CA ASP A 87 6.46 -7.91 -13.70
C ASP A 87 6.36 -8.59 -12.33
N GLU A 88 5.20 -8.42 -11.67
CA GLU A 88 4.99 -8.91 -10.31
C GLU A 88 3.49 -9.08 -10.02
N ILE A 89 3.17 -10.15 -9.33
CA ILE A 89 1.84 -10.40 -8.76
C ILE A 89 1.82 -9.90 -7.30
N LEU A 90 0.74 -9.23 -6.91
CA LEU A 90 0.45 -8.92 -5.51
C LEU A 90 -0.73 -9.79 -5.05
N LEU A 91 -0.47 -10.68 -4.09
CA LEU A 91 -1.49 -11.54 -3.48
C LEU A 91 -2.05 -10.86 -2.22
N PRO A 92 -3.29 -10.38 -2.23
CA PRO A 92 -3.89 -9.72 -1.07
C PRO A 92 -4.49 -10.74 -0.10
N MET A 93 -4.84 -10.25 1.11
CA MET A 93 -5.63 -10.98 2.10
C MET A 93 -5.04 -12.33 2.54
N VAL A 94 -3.73 -12.46 2.51
CA VAL A 94 -3.04 -13.67 2.96
C VAL A 94 -3.36 -13.96 4.43
N ARG A 95 -3.57 -15.26 4.76
CA ARG A 95 -3.80 -15.73 6.13
C ARG A 95 -2.78 -16.75 6.59
N GLY A 96 -2.14 -17.45 5.65
CA GLY A 96 -1.18 -18.50 5.99
C GLY A 96 -0.18 -18.79 4.88
N THR A 97 0.82 -19.57 5.23
CA THR A 97 1.92 -19.93 4.33
C THR A 97 1.47 -20.80 3.16
N ASP A 98 0.47 -21.68 3.36
CA ASP A 98 -0.02 -22.57 2.32
C ASP A 98 -0.58 -21.85 1.09
N GLU A 99 -1.20 -20.68 1.31
CA GLU A 99 -1.71 -19.83 0.22
C GLU A 99 -0.56 -19.26 -0.60
N VAL A 100 0.48 -18.81 0.11
CA VAL A 100 1.70 -18.24 -0.49
C VAL A 100 2.49 -19.30 -1.22
N ASP A 101 2.69 -20.48 -0.61
CA ASP A 101 3.43 -21.58 -1.21
C ASP A 101 2.76 -22.03 -2.52
N ARG A 102 1.42 -22.18 -2.54
CA ARG A 102 0.67 -22.50 -3.77
C ARG A 102 0.77 -21.38 -4.84
N ALA A 103 0.74 -20.12 -4.43
CA ALA A 103 0.90 -19.02 -5.37
C ALA A 103 2.33 -18.98 -5.95
N LEU A 104 3.36 -19.23 -5.16
CA LEU A 104 4.74 -19.38 -5.61
C LEU A 104 4.91 -20.50 -6.63
N ASP A 105 4.31 -21.69 -6.35
CA ASP A 105 4.30 -22.81 -7.28
C ASP A 105 3.62 -22.44 -8.61
N GLN A 106 2.55 -21.66 -8.56
CA GLN A 106 1.83 -21.21 -9.75
C GLN A 106 2.58 -20.12 -10.52
N VAL A 107 3.23 -19.19 -9.84
CA VAL A 107 4.11 -18.20 -10.47
C VAL A 107 5.30 -18.87 -11.15
N ALA A 108 5.87 -19.92 -10.54
CA ALA A 108 6.94 -20.76 -11.09
C ALA A 108 8.13 -19.95 -11.62
N GLY A 109 8.50 -18.86 -10.95
CA GLY A 109 9.60 -17.98 -11.32
C GLY A 109 9.39 -17.12 -12.57
N ARG A 110 8.18 -17.11 -13.17
CA ARG A 110 7.85 -16.31 -14.35
C ARG A 110 7.80 -14.81 -14.11
N CYS A 111 7.49 -14.40 -12.87
CA CYS A 111 7.49 -13.04 -12.39
C CYS A 111 7.71 -13.00 -10.87
N GLY A 112 7.77 -11.81 -10.27
CA GLY A 112 7.79 -11.68 -8.82
C GLY A 112 6.45 -12.06 -8.17
N LEU A 113 6.49 -12.49 -6.90
CA LEU A 113 5.31 -12.61 -6.04
C LEU A 113 5.50 -11.73 -4.80
N GLY A 114 4.71 -10.70 -4.66
CA GLY A 114 4.55 -9.92 -3.44
C GLY A 114 3.28 -10.32 -2.71
N ILE A 115 3.24 -10.13 -1.39
CA ILE A 115 2.05 -10.39 -0.57
C ILE A 115 1.63 -9.14 0.20
N LEU A 116 0.34 -9.09 0.55
CA LEU A 116 -0.21 -8.06 1.41
C LEU A 116 -0.59 -8.67 2.77
N ILE A 117 0.07 -8.20 3.82
CA ILE A 117 -0.29 -8.49 5.22
C ILE A 117 -1.43 -7.55 5.60
N GLU A 118 -2.66 -8.06 5.53
CA GLU A 118 -3.92 -7.32 5.69
C GLU A 118 -4.88 -8.00 6.68
N THR A 119 -4.42 -9.06 7.34
CA THR A 119 -5.18 -9.82 8.32
C THR A 119 -4.36 -10.04 9.58
N GLN A 120 -5.02 -10.22 10.73
CA GLN A 120 -4.33 -10.56 11.97
C GLN A 120 -3.57 -11.89 11.85
N ASP A 121 -4.18 -12.89 11.18
CA ASP A 121 -3.52 -14.18 10.92
C ASP A 121 -2.18 -14.02 10.20
N ALA A 122 -2.09 -13.10 9.22
CA ALA A 122 -0.85 -12.83 8.51
C ALA A 122 0.17 -12.09 9.39
N VAL A 123 -0.27 -11.15 10.22
CA VAL A 123 0.59 -10.47 11.21
C VAL A 123 1.23 -11.49 12.15
N ASP A 124 0.42 -12.39 12.71
CA ASP A 124 0.89 -13.42 13.66
C ASP A 124 1.88 -14.42 13.03
N ARG A 125 1.87 -14.51 11.70
CA ARG A 125 2.73 -15.40 10.90
C ARG A 125 3.81 -14.67 10.10
N ALA A 126 4.07 -13.39 10.40
CA ALA A 126 4.97 -12.55 9.59
C ALA A 126 6.34 -13.19 9.37
N ALA A 127 6.97 -13.76 10.40
CA ALA A 127 8.25 -14.47 10.30
C ALA A 127 8.19 -15.66 9.31
N HIS A 128 7.12 -16.47 9.39
CA HIS A 128 6.95 -17.62 8.49
C HIS A 128 6.68 -17.18 7.04
N LEU A 129 5.92 -16.11 6.83
CA LEU A 129 5.66 -15.54 5.52
C LEU A 129 6.93 -14.92 4.93
N ALA A 130 7.70 -14.19 5.73
CA ALA A 130 8.95 -13.56 5.33
C ALA A 130 10.07 -14.57 4.98
N ALA A 131 9.97 -15.81 5.46
CA ALA A 131 10.90 -16.88 5.10
C ALA A 131 10.69 -17.44 3.67
N ARG A 132 9.64 -17.02 2.95
CA ARG A 132 9.35 -17.43 1.56
C ARG A 132 10.13 -16.57 0.56
N PRO A 133 10.44 -17.10 -0.63
CA PRO A 133 11.14 -16.35 -1.68
C PRO A 133 10.23 -15.33 -2.36
N LEU A 134 9.74 -14.37 -1.59
CA LEU A 134 8.89 -13.29 -2.04
C LEU A 134 9.70 -12.13 -2.63
N SER A 135 9.12 -11.43 -3.59
CA SER A 135 9.72 -10.22 -4.16
C SER A 135 9.52 -8.99 -3.27
N ARG A 136 8.44 -8.95 -2.49
CA ARG A 136 8.14 -7.90 -1.50
C ARG A 136 7.06 -8.30 -0.51
N ILE A 137 7.01 -7.56 0.60
CA ILE A 137 5.90 -7.62 1.57
C ILE A 137 5.36 -6.21 1.78
N TYR A 138 4.04 -6.07 1.79
CA TYR A 138 3.36 -4.82 2.08
C TYR A 138 2.32 -5.00 3.19
N VAL A 139 2.26 -4.06 4.15
CA VAL A 139 1.21 -4.05 5.18
C VAL A 139 0.07 -3.14 4.76
N GLY A 140 -1.09 -3.73 4.50
CA GLY A 140 -2.31 -3.03 4.10
C GLY A 140 -3.14 -2.61 5.30
N LEU A 141 -2.98 -1.35 5.73
CA LEU A 141 -3.57 -0.85 6.97
C LEU A 141 -5.10 -0.85 6.99
N ASN A 142 -5.76 -0.61 5.86
CA ASN A 142 -7.23 -0.50 5.84
C ASN A 142 -7.91 -1.85 6.06
N ASP A 143 -7.51 -2.88 5.31
CA ASP A 143 -8.08 -4.21 5.46
C ASP A 143 -7.66 -4.85 6.79
N LEU A 144 -6.44 -4.58 7.29
CA LEU A 144 -6.00 -4.99 8.62
C LEU A 144 -6.87 -4.33 9.72
N ARG A 145 -7.19 -3.04 9.59
CA ARG A 145 -8.09 -2.34 10.50
C ARG A 145 -9.49 -3.00 10.50
N ILE A 146 -10.01 -3.34 9.32
CA ILE A 146 -11.31 -4.00 9.17
C ILE A 146 -11.29 -5.40 9.80
N ASP A 147 -10.25 -6.21 9.52
CA ASP A 147 -10.09 -7.55 10.07
C ASP A 147 -10.02 -7.54 11.61
N ARG A 148 -9.32 -6.55 12.18
CA ARG A 148 -9.22 -6.29 13.62
C ARG A 148 -10.46 -5.64 14.24
N ARG A 149 -11.40 -5.15 13.45
CA ARG A 149 -12.52 -4.29 13.88
C ARG A 149 -12.06 -3.05 14.64
N ALA A 150 -10.90 -2.51 14.25
CA ALA A 150 -10.32 -1.31 14.84
C ALA A 150 -10.92 -0.06 14.21
N THR A 151 -10.92 1.06 14.94
CA THR A 151 -11.48 2.33 14.46
C THR A 151 -10.43 3.20 13.77
N ARG A 152 -9.15 3.06 14.14
CA ARG A 152 -8.06 3.93 13.69
C ARG A 152 -7.23 3.29 12.60
N LEU A 153 -7.21 3.94 11.42
CA LEU A 153 -6.46 3.45 10.25
C LEU A 153 -4.95 3.28 10.52
N PHE A 154 -4.34 4.25 11.21
CA PHE A 154 -2.89 4.31 11.44
C PHE A 154 -2.44 3.71 12.78
N GLU A 155 -3.36 3.13 13.55
CA GLU A 155 -3.03 2.51 14.83
C GLU A 155 -1.90 1.47 14.75
N PRO A 156 -1.85 0.58 13.72
CA PRO A 156 -0.77 -0.40 13.61
C PRO A 156 0.64 0.20 13.44
N LEU A 157 0.74 1.47 13.04
CA LEU A 157 2.01 2.20 12.96
C LEU A 157 2.48 2.73 14.33
N VAL A 158 1.59 2.77 15.33
CA VAL A 158 1.91 3.36 16.66
C VAL A 158 1.78 2.37 17.82
N ASP A 159 1.14 1.22 17.61
CA ASP A 159 0.97 0.17 18.63
C ASP A 159 2.08 -0.89 18.60
N GLY A 160 3.07 -0.74 17.71
CA GLY A 160 4.19 -1.67 17.54
C GLY A 160 3.93 -2.82 16.56
N THR A 161 2.72 -2.96 16.02
CA THR A 161 2.38 -4.05 15.06
C THR A 161 3.26 -4.02 13.83
N VAL A 162 3.35 -2.85 13.18
CA VAL A 162 4.15 -2.72 11.94
C VAL A 162 5.64 -2.81 12.23
N ASP A 163 6.11 -2.30 13.37
CA ASP A 163 7.50 -2.46 13.79
C ASP A 163 7.86 -3.94 13.97
N ALA A 164 6.99 -4.74 14.59
CA ALA A 164 7.18 -6.18 14.75
C ALA A 164 7.20 -6.92 13.40
N VAL A 165 6.27 -6.64 12.50
CA VAL A 165 6.28 -7.21 11.14
C VAL A 165 7.55 -6.82 10.39
N ARG A 166 7.95 -5.52 10.46
CA ARG A 166 9.16 -5.03 9.78
C ARG A 166 10.43 -5.74 10.23
N ALA A 167 10.52 -6.07 11.52
CA ALA A 167 11.69 -6.76 12.09
C ALA A 167 11.90 -8.16 11.48
N GLU A 168 10.85 -8.81 11.00
CA GLU A 168 10.91 -10.14 10.38
C GLU A 168 11.20 -10.12 8.87
N VAL A 169 11.07 -8.94 8.21
CA VAL A 169 11.13 -8.84 6.75
C VAL A 169 12.52 -8.45 6.27
N GLY A 170 13.18 -9.35 5.55
CA GLY A 170 14.49 -9.15 4.93
C GLY A 170 14.46 -8.74 3.45
N MET A 171 13.28 -8.78 2.79
CA MET A 171 13.07 -8.35 1.41
C MET A 171 12.47 -6.92 1.38
N PRO A 172 12.26 -6.31 0.19
CA PRO A 172 11.59 -5.02 0.07
C PRO A 172 10.29 -4.96 0.85
N PHE A 173 10.19 -3.98 1.77
CA PHE A 173 9.09 -3.77 2.68
C PHE A 173 8.33 -2.49 2.36
N GLY A 174 7.00 -2.56 2.34
CA GLY A 174 6.11 -1.43 2.13
C GLY A 174 4.97 -1.37 3.14
N VAL A 175 4.48 -0.17 3.40
CA VAL A 175 3.30 0.06 4.25
C VAL A 175 2.65 1.40 3.93
N ALA A 176 1.38 1.54 4.26
CA ALA A 176 0.59 2.76 4.14
C ALA A 176 0.55 3.32 2.69
N GLY A 177 0.38 4.60 2.54
CA GLY A 177 0.38 5.26 1.24
C GLY A 177 0.59 6.76 1.41
N LEU A 178 1.31 7.34 0.46
CA LEU A 178 1.61 8.77 0.46
C LEU A 178 0.72 9.56 -0.50
N THR A 179 0.62 10.84 -0.25
CA THR A 179 0.18 11.89 -1.15
C THR A 179 1.18 13.04 -1.07
N LEU A 180 0.86 14.20 -1.63
CA LEU A 180 1.74 15.38 -1.62
C LEU A 180 2.11 15.80 -0.20
N PRO A 181 3.34 16.30 0.04
CA PRO A 181 3.86 16.57 1.38
C PRO A 181 2.99 17.52 2.22
N GLU A 182 2.37 18.52 1.58
CA GLU A 182 1.47 19.51 2.21
C GLU A 182 0.04 19.02 2.42
N CYS A 183 -0.30 17.83 1.89
CA CYS A 183 -1.62 17.22 1.96
C CYS A 183 -1.67 16.11 3.03
N GLY A 184 -2.78 15.38 3.04
CA GLY A 184 -2.97 14.20 3.90
C GLY A 184 -3.95 14.43 5.04
N TRP A 185 -4.87 13.48 5.17
CA TRP A 185 -5.88 13.40 6.22
C TRP A 185 -6.13 11.92 6.57
N PRO A 186 -6.34 11.56 7.84
CA PRO A 186 -6.31 12.38 9.06
C PRO A 186 -4.91 12.74 9.58
N VAL A 187 -3.87 12.18 8.99
CA VAL A 187 -2.48 12.41 9.33
C VAL A 187 -1.80 13.19 8.20
N PRO A 188 -1.07 14.28 8.48
CA PRO A 188 -0.27 14.98 7.48
C PRO A 188 0.69 14.04 6.76
N ALA A 189 0.77 14.14 5.42
CA ALA A 189 1.62 13.26 4.61
C ALA A 189 3.11 13.38 4.98
N ALA A 190 3.57 14.57 5.34
CA ALA A 190 4.95 14.80 5.78
C ALA A 190 5.31 14.02 7.06
N LEU A 191 4.38 13.93 8.03
CA LEU A 191 4.59 13.14 9.25
C LEU A 191 4.54 11.64 8.95
N LEU A 192 3.62 11.20 8.09
CA LEU A 192 3.56 9.80 7.67
C LEU A 192 4.83 9.41 6.91
N ALA A 193 5.32 10.24 5.99
CA ALA A 193 6.57 10.00 5.27
C ALA A 193 7.77 9.86 6.22
N ALA A 194 7.84 10.69 7.25
CA ALA A 194 8.89 10.58 8.27
C ALA A 194 8.83 9.24 9.02
N ASP A 195 7.63 8.76 9.36
CA ASP A 195 7.48 7.46 10.03
C ASP A 195 7.79 6.28 9.10
N LEU A 196 7.43 6.36 7.81
CA LEU A 196 7.84 5.38 6.81
C LEU A 196 9.36 5.31 6.64
N VAL A 197 10.04 6.45 6.68
CA VAL A 197 11.52 6.51 6.66
C VAL A 197 12.11 5.88 7.93
N ARG A 198 11.55 6.17 9.10
CA ARG A 198 11.95 5.55 10.38
C ARG A 198 11.86 4.02 10.32
N LEU A 199 10.78 3.49 9.75
CA LEU A 199 10.56 2.05 9.56
C LEU A 199 11.50 1.42 8.52
N GLY A 200 12.31 2.20 7.81
CA GLY A 200 13.12 1.70 6.72
C GLY A 200 12.28 1.14 5.57
N THR A 201 11.17 1.80 5.26
CA THR A 201 10.28 1.42 4.17
C THR A 201 10.98 1.58 2.82
N ASP A 202 10.99 0.51 2.00
CA ASP A 202 11.64 0.49 0.69
C ASP A 202 10.72 1.04 -0.39
N PHE A 203 9.40 0.79 -0.28
CA PHE A 203 8.40 1.26 -1.23
C PHE A 203 7.08 1.61 -0.54
N THR A 204 6.27 2.42 -1.20
CA THR A 204 4.89 2.68 -0.76
C THR A 204 3.98 2.92 -1.97
N PHE A 205 2.67 2.87 -1.74
CA PHE A 205 1.68 3.21 -2.76
C PHE A 205 1.32 4.69 -2.70
N LEU A 206 1.07 5.28 -3.87
CA LEU A 206 0.43 6.58 -3.97
C LEU A 206 -1.07 6.38 -3.77
N ARG A 207 -1.64 7.07 -2.77
CA ARG A 207 -3.03 6.92 -2.35
C ARG A 207 -4.00 7.43 -3.43
N ARG A 208 -5.28 7.06 -3.27
CA ARG A 208 -6.37 7.70 -4.03
C ARG A 208 -6.42 9.21 -3.87
N SER A 209 -6.13 9.70 -2.65
CA SER A 209 -6.01 11.15 -2.40
C SER A 209 -4.91 11.77 -3.26
N PHE A 210 -3.82 11.05 -3.58
CA PHE A 210 -2.78 11.58 -4.46
C PHE A 210 -3.34 11.98 -5.82
N THR A 211 -4.21 11.16 -6.44
CA THR A 211 -4.82 11.51 -7.72
C THR A 211 -5.69 12.78 -7.60
N ALA A 212 -6.46 12.91 -6.52
CA ALA A 212 -7.26 14.11 -6.26
C ALA A 212 -6.38 15.34 -5.94
N ASP A 213 -5.33 15.15 -5.11
CA ASP A 213 -4.41 16.22 -4.74
C ASP A 213 -3.56 16.68 -5.94
N MET A 214 -3.45 15.86 -6.98
CA MET A 214 -2.76 16.18 -8.24
C MET A 214 -3.62 16.93 -9.26
N GLU A 215 -4.90 17.18 -8.97
CA GLU A 215 -5.77 17.91 -9.89
C GLU A 215 -5.18 19.30 -10.21
N GLY A 216 -5.00 19.58 -11.50
CA GLY A 216 -4.39 20.83 -11.98
C GLY A 216 -2.87 20.97 -11.75
N ARG A 217 -2.18 19.89 -11.32
CA ARG A 217 -0.74 19.88 -11.08
C ARG A 217 0.00 19.01 -12.11
N ASP A 218 1.29 19.32 -12.31
CA ASP A 218 2.14 18.57 -13.25
C ASP A 218 2.90 17.44 -12.53
N PRO A 219 2.74 16.16 -12.94
CA PRO A 219 3.52 15.05 -12.38
C PRO A 219 5.04 15.27 -12.49
N ALA A 220 5.51 15.93 -13.55
CA ALA A 220 6.93 16.21 -13.74
C ALA A 220 7.52 17.15 -12.67
N VAL A 221 6.67 17.88 -11.96
CA VAL A 221 7.06 18.73 -10.83
C VAL A 221 6.82 18.03 -9.49
N GLU A 222 5.62 17.48 -9.31
CA GLU A 222 5.18 17.01 -7.99
C GLU A 222 5.79 15.67 -7.57
N VAL A 223 6.02 14.74 -8.52
CA VAL A 223 6.63 13.45 -8.19
C VAL A 223 8.10 13.60 -7.76
N PRO A 224 8.96 14.36 -8.48
CA PRO A 224 10.30 14.67 -7.99
C PRO A 224 10.29 15.36 -6.62
N ARG A 225 9.40 16.35 -6.40
CA ARG A 225 9.26 17.06 -5.13
C ARG A 225 8.92 16.11 -3.96
N LEU A 226 8.03 15.14 -4.20
CA LEU A 226 7.72 14.11 -3.20
C LEU A 226 8.93 13.21 -2.91
N LEU A 227 9.66 12.80 -3.95
CA LEU A 227 10.88 11.97 -3.80
C LEU A 227 11.98 12.72 -3.06
N GLU A 228 12.18 14.01 -3.35
CA GLU A 228 13.12 14.89 -2.65
C GLU A 228 12.76 15.04 -1.18
N ALA A 229 11.48 15.30 -0.86
CA ALA A 229 11.02 15.37 0.53
C ALA A 229 11.30 14.08 1.32
N VAL A 230 11.13 12.91 0.68
CA VAL A 230 11.49 11.62 1.31
C VAL A 230 13.01 11.47 1.47
N ALA A 231 13.81 11.94 0.51
CA ALA A 231 15.28 11.90 0.58
C ALA A 231 15.81 12.80 1.71
N GLU A 232 15.25 13.98 1.88
CA GLU A 232 15.57 14.90 2.98
C GLU A 232 15.28 14.28 4.34
N LEU A 233 14.13 13.58 4.48
CA LEU A 233 13.79 12.87 5.71
C LEU A 233 14.79 11.77 6.05
N ARG A 234 15.34 11.09 5.05
CA ARG A 234 16.37 10.04 5.24
C ARG A 234 17.71 10.61 5.72
N SER A 235 18.02 11.85 5.40
CA SER A 235 19.24 12.55 5.80
C SER A 235 19.07 13.40 7.08
N ALA A 236 17.86 13.42 7.66
CA ALA A 236 17.57 14.23 8.84
C ALA A 236 18.33 13.71 10.08
N ALA A 237 18.69 14.63 10.98
CA ALA A 237 19.31 14.29 12.24
C ALA A 237 18.39 13.43 13.13
N PRO A 238 18.95 12.52 13.97
CA PRO A 238 18.15 11.63 14.82
C PRO A 238 17.14 12.35 15.72
N GLU A 239 17.53 13.52 16.27
CA GLU A 239 16.65 14.32 17.13
C GLU A 239 15.42 14.83 16.38
N ALA A 240 15.59 15.27 15.13
CA ALA A 240 14.50 15.71 14.28
C ALA A 240 13.56 14.52 13.89
N ALA A 241 14.13 13.34 13.71
CA ALA A 241 13.34 12.13 13.44
C ALA A 241 12.49 11.73 14.67
N LEU A 242 13.05 11.81 15.88
CA LEU A 242 12.32 11.56 17.12
C LEU A 242 11.19 12.57 17.36
N ALA A 243 11.46 13.87 17.16
CA ALA A 243 10.43 14.91 17.30
C ALA A 243 9.24 14.66 16.33
N ARG A 244 9.51 14.33 15.06
CA ARG A 244 8.49 13.99 14.08
C ARG A 244 7.71 12.71 14.45
N ARG A 245 8.38 11.74 15.09
CA ARG A 245 7.70 10.54 15.60
C ARG A 245 6.69 10.89 16.68
N ASP A 246 7.03 11.73 17.64
CA ASP A 246 6.13 12.18 18.70
C ASP A 246 4.94 12.96 18.14
N GLU A 247 5.16 13.83 17.16
CA GLU A 247 4.11 14.54 16.44
C GLU A 247 3.19 13.56 15.68
N PHE A 248 3.77 12.55 15.01
CA PHE A 248 3.01 11.51 14.31
C PHE A 248 2.12 10.72 15.27
N VAL A 249 2.68 10.24 16.39
CA VAL A 249 1.93 9.52 17.43
C VAL A 249 0.78 10.38 17.95
N THR A 250 1.03 11.65 18.22
CA THR A 250 0.01 12.60 18.65
C THR A 250 -1.08 12.81 17.59
N ALA A 251 -0.70 12.91 16.32
CA ALA A 251 -1.65 13.07 15.22
C ALA A 251 -2.55 11.82 15.05
N VAL A 252 -1.99 10.62 15.22
CA VAL A 252 -2.75 9.37 15.14
C VAL A 252 -3.68 9.20 16.33
N THR A 253 -3.20 9.44 17.55
CA THR A 253 -3.97 9.18 18.79
C THR A 253 -4.91 10.33 19.16
N GLY A 254 -4.48 11.58 19.03
CA GLY A 254 -5.22 12.77 19.48
C GLY A 254 -6.44 13.10 18.63
N ARG A 255 -6.36 12.98 17.30
CA ARG A 255 -7.50 13.26 16.41
C ARG A 255 -8.63 12.23 16.54
N SER A 256 -8.32 10.99 16.89
CA SER A 256 -9.31 9.96 17.13
C SER A 256 -10.15 10.26 18.38
N LEU A 257 -9.55 10.79 19.42
CA LEU A 257 -10.26 11.23 20.63
C LEU A 257 -11.23 12.40 20.33
N ALA A 258 -10.92 13.27 19.38
CA ALA A 258 -11.79 14.35 18.96
C ALA A 258 -13.01 13.85 18.15
N LEU A 259 -12.82 12.84 17.30
CA LEU A 259 -13.90 12.20 16.53
C LEU A 259 -14.85 11.44 17.44
N ASP A 260 -14.32 10.69 18.42
CA ASP A 260 -15.12 9.96 19.41
C ASP A 260 -15.98 10.92 20.27
N ARG A 261 -15.44 12.07 20.63
CA ARG A 261 -16.19 13.12 21.36
C ARG A 261 -17.29 13.76 20.52
N SER A 262 -17.04 13.99 19.22
CA SER A 262 -18.03 14.53 18.28
C SER A 262 -19.16 13.53 18.01
N ALA A 263 -18.85 12.24 17.86
CA ALA A 263 -19.84 11.18 17.68
C ALA A 263 -20.70 10.96 18.95
N ALA A 264 -20.08 11.06 20.13
CA ALA A 264 -20.79 10.95 21.41
C ALA A 264 -21.71 12.16 21.69
N ALA A 265 -21.36 13.33 21.17
CA ALA A 265 -22.18 14.55 21.28
C ALA A 265 -23.33 14.63 20.27
N ALA A 266 -23.34 13.77 19.24
CA ALA A 266 -24.35 13.74 18.19
C ALA A 266 -25.47 12.70 18.44
N VAL A 267 -25.53 12.05 19.61
CA VAL A 267 -26.66 11.18 20.00
C VAL A 267 -27.73 12.07 20.67
N PRO A 268 -28.86 12.35 20.01
CA PRO A 268 -29.94 13.08 20.65
C PRO A 268 -30.60 12.19 21.73
N ALA A 269 -30.95 12.81 22.84
CA ALA A 269 -31.65 12.21 23.96
C ALA A 269 -33.06 11.73 23.56
#